data_c6534f78987c285ee20ccd60b9bbeb05
#
_entry.id   c6534f78987c285ee20ccd60b9bbeb05
#
_cell.length_a   1.000
_cell.length_b   1.000
_cell.length_c   1.000
_cell.angle_alpha   90.00
_cell.angle_beta   90.00
_cell.angle_gamma   90.00
#
_symmetry.space_group_name_H-M   'P 1'
#
loop_
_entity.id
_entity.type
_entity.pdbx_description
1 polymer ?
#
loop_
_entity_poly.entity_id
_entity_poly.type
_entity_poly.pdbx_seq_one_letter_code
_entity_poly.pdbx_strand_id
1 'polypeptide(L)'
;MLKHGDFWYSETPDIPSYGWGARCRRICTWGYFKDLRTGKKFYVFNSHTDHEATEARRQSSFMLLEQVRKIAKGRPTFCTGDFNATPDEEPIQLLLKDSLLQDSYECTLTPPKGPSGSFYAYDKTGKTAKRIDFIFVTPKIKILSYHTIDDDISIISILQIIFL
;
A
#
# COMPACT_ATOMS: atom_id res chain seq x y z
N MET A 1 0.95 -11.30 16.25
CA MET A 1 -0.18 -11.26 15.32
C MET A 1 -1.39 -11.92 15.97
N LEU A 2 -2.59 -11.34 15.81
CA LEU A 2 -3.83 -11.82 16.45
C LEU A 2 -4.74 -12.56 15.48
N LYS A 3 -4.80 -12.09 14.22
CA LYS A 3 -5.55 -12.68 13.11
C LYS A 3 -4.80 -12.42 11.82
N HIS A 4 -5.05 -13.20 10.80
CA HIS A 4 -4.55 -12.99 9.44
C HIS A 4 -5.49 -13.60 8.42
N GLY A 5 -5.26 -13.30 7.16
CA GLY A 5 -5.94 -13.88 6.02
C GLY A 5 -5.41 -13.28 4.73
N ASP A 6 -6.00 -13.68 3.65
CA ASP A 6 -5.70 -13.21 2.32
C ASP A 6 -6.97 -13.14 1.48
N PHE A 7 -6.87 -12.48 0.34
CA PHE A 7 -7.88 -12.52 -0.72
C PHE A 7 -7.21 -12.25 -2.06
N TRP A 8 -7.73 -12.87 -3.11
CA TRP A 8 -7.25 -12.69 -4.47
C TRP A 8 -7.95 -11.51 -5.14
N TYR A 9 -7.20 -10.72 -5.88
CA TYR A 9 -7.74 -9.63 -6.68
C TYR A 9 -8.41 -10.18 -7.94
N SER A 10 -9.62 -10.67 -7.77
CA SER A 10 -10.45 -11.26 -8.83
C SER A 10 -11.92 -11.27 -8.42
N GLU A 11 -12.79 -11.66 -9.35
CA GLU A 11 -14.21 -11.88 -9.10
C GLU A 11 -14.48 -13.05 -8.13
N THR A 12 -13.47 -13.87 -7.87
CA THR A 12 -13.52 -15.01 -6.93
C THR A 12 -12.42 -14.89 -5.88
N PRO A 13 -12.55 -13.95 -4.91
CA PRO A 13 -11.45 -13.58 -4.02
C PRO A 13 -11.00 -14.68 -3.05
N ASP A 14 -11.81 -15.70 -2.84
CA ASP A 14 -11.53 -16.79 -1.90
C ASP A 14 -10.69 -17.92 -2.52
N ILE A 15 -10.45 -17.89 -3.83
CA ILE A 15 -9.68 -18.91 -4.56
C ILE A 15 -8.62 -18.27 -5.46
N PRO A 16 -7.44 -18.93 -5.65
CA PRO A 16 -6.40 -18.45 -6.55
C PRO A 16 -6.90 -18.28 -7.98
N SER A 17 -7.10 -17.05 -8.45
CA SER A 17 -7.66 -16.74 -9.76
C SER A 17 -7.06 -15.48 -10.38
N TYR A 18 -7.24 -15.34 -11.69
CA TYR A 18 -6.95 -14.11 -12.43
C TYR A 18 -8.19 -13.23 -12.42
N GLY A 19 -8.04 -11.93 -12.18
CA GLY A 19 -9.15 -10.98 -12.22
C GLY A 19 -8.95 -9.93 -13.31
N TRP A 20 -10.02 -9.55 -13.99
CA TRP A 20 -10.13 -8.35 -14.84
C TRP A 20 -9.02 -8.23 -15.90
N GLY A 21 -8.61 -9.35 -16.50
CA GLY A 21 -7.55 -9.38 -17.51
C GLY A 21 -6.13 -9.24 -16.96
N ALA A 22 -5.91 -9.44 -15.69
CA ALA A 22 -4.59 -9.40 -15.06
C ALA A 22 -3.59 -10.37 -15.70
N ARG A 23 -2.35 -9.95 -15.86
CA ARG A 23 -1.24 -10.78 -16.35
C ARG A 23 -0.86 -11.88 -15.37
N CYS A 24 -0.95 -11.58 -14.07
CA CYS A 24 -0.61 -12.48 -12.98
C CYS A 24 -1.77 -12.60 -12.00
N ARG A 25 -1.84 -13.72 -11.29
CA ARG A 25 -2.68 -13.81 -10.10
C ARG A 25 -2.14 -12.85 -9.05
N ARG A 26 -2.98 -11.99 -8.53
CA ARG A 26 -2.59 -10.96 -7.55
C ARG A 26 -3.36 -11.18 -6.26
N ILE A 27 -2.67 -10.98 -5.15
CA ILE A 27 -3.18 -11.29 -3.80
C ILE A 27 -2.93 -10.11 -2.87
N CYS A 28 -3.83 -9.91 -1.93
CA CYS A 28 -3.58 -9.11 -0.73
C CYS A 28 -3.53 -10.02 0.48
N THR A 29 -2.46 -9.95 1.24
CA THR A 29 -2.33 -10.60 2.54
C THR A 29 -2.54 -9.57 3.64
N TRP A 30 -3.31 -9.91 4.67
CA TRP A 30 -3.55 -9.00 5.78
C TRP A 30 -3.29 -9.64 7.14
N GLY A 31 -2.93 -8.82 8.11
CA GLY A 31 -2.74 -9.21 9.48
C GLY A 31 -3.35 -8.21 10.47
N TYR A 32 -3.84 -8.71 11.60
CA TYR A 32 -4.23 -7.93 12.75
C TYR A 32 -3.18 -8.10 13.84
N PHE A 33 -2.61 -7.00 14.27
CA PHE A 33 -1.47 -6.98 15.18
C PHE A 33 -1.80 -6.26 16.49
N LYS A 34 -1.04 -6.59 17.53
CA LYS A 34 -0.94 -5.82 18.79
C LYS A 34 0.51 -5.43 18.97
N ASP A 35 0.77 -4.15 19.11
CA ASP A 35 2.06 -3.65 19.60
C ASP A 35 2.23 -4.06 21.06
N LEU A 36 3.28 -4.81 21.36
CA LEU A 36 3.51 -5.35 22.69
C LEU A 36 3.94 -4.26 23.69
N ARG A 37 4.54 -3.16 23.21
CA ARG A 37 4.99 -2.07 24.06
C ARG A 37 3.84 -1.15 24.48
N THR A 38 2.96 -0.79 23.54
CA THR A 38 1.87 0.17 23.78
C THR A 38 0.51 -0.49 23.98
N GLY A 39 0.36 -1.77 23.63
CA GLY A 39 -0.91 -2.49 23.66
C GLY A 39 -1.87 -2.10 22.51
N LYS A 40 -1.52 -1.12 21.69
CA LYS A 40 -2.34 -0.66 20.56
C LYS A 40 -2.46 -1.72 19.48
N LYS A 41 -3.61 -1.73 18.83
CA LYS A 41 -3.95 -2.74 17.81
C LYS A 41 -4.19 -2.08 16.47
N PHE A 42 -3.71 -2.70 15.39
CA PHE A 42 -3.78 -2.18 14.03
C PHE A 42 -3.83 -3.31 13.00
N TYR A 43 -4.28 -2.98 11.80
CA TYR A 43 -4.24 -3.86 10.64
C TYR A 43 -3.12 -3.47 9.70
N VAL A 44 -2.57 -4.44 9.01
CA VAL A 44 -1.69 -4.27 7.84
C VAL A 44 -2.26 -5.10 6.71
N PHE A 45 -2.44 -4.49 5.55
CA PHE A 45 -2.76 -5.11 4.27
C PHE A 45 -1.55 -4.93 3.36
N ASN A 46 -1.04 -6.00 2.78
CA ASN A 46 0.08 -5.93 1.85
C ASN A 46 -0.34 -6.48 0.49
N SER A 47 -0.12 -5.67 -0.55
CA SER A 47 -0.62 -5.91 -1.91
C SER A 47 0.48 -5.81 -2.94
N HIS A 48 0.33 -6.58 -4.02
CA HIS A 48 1.08 -6.35 -5.26
C HIS A 48 0.08 -6.42 -6.42
N THR A 49 -0.32 -5.26 -6.96
CA THR A 49 -1.30 -5.19 -8.03
C THR A 49 -0.71 -5.49 -9.40
N ASP A 50 -1.53 -5.62 -10.44
CA ASP A 50 -1.05 -6.05 -11.75
C ASP A 50 -0.23 -4.96 -12.46
N HIS A 51 0.85 -5.36 -13.13
CA HIS A 51 1.79 -4.45 -13.78
C HIS A 51 1.40 -4.09 -15.23
N GLU A 52 0.51 -4.86 -15.87
CA GLU A 52 0.09 -4.62 -17.27
C GLU A 52 -1.35 -4.11 -17.36
N ALA A 53 -2.30 -4.78 -16.70
CA ALA A 53 -3.73 -4.54 -16.88
C ALA A 53 -4.22 -3.37 -16.01
N THR A 54 -4.48 -2.22 -16.61
CA THR A 54 -5.00 -1.03 -15.91
C THR A 54 -6.35 -1.29 -15.25
N GLU A 55 -7.26 -2.02 -15.92
CA GLU A 55 -8.56 -2.36 -15.32
C GLU A 55 -8.40 -3.27 -14.10
N ALA A 56 -7.47 -4.23 -14.12
CA ALA A 56 -7.18 -5.05 -12.96
C ALA A 56 -6.67 -4.20 -11.78
N ARG A 57 -5.79 -3.21 -12.01
CA ARG A 57 -5.35 -2.27 -10.96
C ARG A 57 -6.51 -1.45 -10.41
N ARG A 58 -7.36 -0.93 -11.28
CA ARG A 58 -8.54 -0.15 -10.91
C ARG A 58 -9.49 -0.95 -10.02
N GLN A 59 -9.85 -2.16 -10.42
CA GLN A 59 -10.73 -3.06 -9.65
C GLN A 59 -10.07 -3.52 -8.34
N SER A 60 -8.76 -3.75 -8.34
CA SER A 60 -8.01 -4.07 -7.12
C SER A 60 -8.09 -2.94 -6.09
N SER A 61 -8.08 -1.68 -6.53
CA SER A 61 -8.23 -0.53 -5.63
C SER A 61 -9.61 -0.49 -4.99
N PHE A 62 -10.68 -0.72 -5.75
CA PHE A 62 -12.05 -0.81 -5.19
C PHE A 62 -12.15 -1.97 -4.19
N MET A 63 -11.65 -3.15 -4.56
CA MET A 63 -11.68 -4.32 -3.69
C MET A 63 -10.88 -4.09 -2.41
N LEU A 64 -9.70 -3.49 -2.48
CA LEU A 64 -8.91 -3.18 -1.29
C LEU A 64 -9.70 -2.28 -0.32
N LEU A 65 -10.32 -1.20 -0.81
CA LEU A 65 -11.12 -0.30 0.01
C LEU A 65 -12.30 -1.04 0.68
N GLU A 66 -13.00 -1.88 -0.07
CA GLU A 66 -14.10 -2.70 0.44
C GLU A 66 -13.63 -3.66 1.55
N GLN A 67 -12.54 -4.39 1.31
CA GLN A 67 -11.98 -5.35 2.26
C GLN A 67 -11.45 -4.64 3.52
N VAL A 68 -10.81 -3.49 3.38
CA VAL A 68 -10.38 -2.67 4.53
C VAL A 68 -11.57 -2.26 5.38
N ARG A 69 -12.66 -1.79 4.78
CA ARG A 69 -13.89 -1.46 5.53
C ARG A 69 -14.48 -2.66 6.26
N LYS A 70 -14.60 -3.78 5.55
CA LYS A 70 -15.20 -5.04 6.04
C LYS A 70 -14.38 -5.67 7.16
N ILE A 71 -13.06 -5.71 7.03
CA ILE A 71 -12.14 -6.44 7.93
C ILE A 71 -11.71 -5.55 9.09
N ALA A 72 -11.21 -4.34 8.80
CA ALA A 72 -10.64 -3.47 9.83
C ALA A 72 -11.69 -2.70 10.64
N LYS A 73 -12.88 -2.46 10.09
CA LYS A 73 -14.02 -1.84 10.77
C LYS A 73 -13.63 -0.53 11.47
N GLY A 74 -12.93 0.35 10.76
CA GLY A 74 -12.50 1.67 11.23
C GLY A 74 -11.34 1.66 12.24
N ARG A 75 -10.65 0.53 12.44
CA ARG A 75 -9.42 0.49 13.24
C ARG A 75 -8.22 1.05 12.48
N PRO A 76 -7.17 1.50 13.17
CA PRO A 76 -5.93 1.93 12.54
C PRO A 76 -5.42 0.87 11.56
N THR A 77 -5.16 1.28 10.33
CA THR A 77 -4.83 0.37 9.22
C THR A 77 -3.73 0.95 8.35
N PHE A 78 -2.80 0.10 7.97
CA PHE A 78 -1.77 0.34 6.96
C PHE A 78 -2.10 -0.51 5.73
N CYS A 79 -1.99 0.07 4.54
CA CYS A 79 -2.03 -0.66 3.28
C CYS A 79 -0.70 -0.40 2.55
N THR A 80 0.09 -1.44 2.35
CA THR A 80 1.45 -1.35 1.82
C THR A 80 1.59 -2.17 0.54
N GLY A 81 2.58 -1.86 -0.27
CA GLY A 81 3.00 -2.71 -1.37
C GLY A 81 3.29 -1.98 -2.67
N ASP A 82 3.57 -2.78 -3.70
CA ASP A 82 3.72 -2.33 -5.08
C ASP A 82 2.34 -2.27 -5.75
N PHE A 83 1.91 -1.05 -6.07
CA PHE A 83 0.62 -0.81 -6.73
C PHE A 83 0.73 -0.70 -8.24
N ASN A 84 1.94 -0.77 -8.80
CA ASN A 84 2.22 -0.67 -10.24
C ASN A 84 1.50 0.50 -10.93
N ALA A 85 1.29 1.58 -10.20
CA ALA A 85 0.64 2.81 -10.66
C ALA A 85 1.28 4.01 -9.98
N THR A 86 1.43 5.12 -10.69
CA THR A 86 1.95 6.40 -10.14
C THR A 86 0.87 7.17 -9.38
N PRO A 87 1.24 8.16 -8.52
CA PRO A 87 0.27 8.91 -7.72
C PRO A 87 -0.85 9.56 -8.51
N ASP A 88 -0.61 9.97 -9.74
CA ASP A 88 -1.55 10.64 -10.65
C ASP A 88 -2.46 9.67 -11.41
N GLU A 89 -2.16 8.36 -11.42
CA GLU A 89 -2.98 7.37 -12.09
C GLU A 89 -4.26 7.02 -11.31
N GLU A 90 -5.33 6.71 -12.06
CA GLU A 90 -6.66 6.43 -11.52
C GLU A 90 -6.69 5.43 -10.37
N PRO A 91 -5.97 4.28 -10.39
CA PRO A 91 -5.98 3.32 -9.29
C PRO A 91 -5.58 3.93 -7.94
N ILE A 92 -4.58 4.81 -7.93
CA ILE A 92 -4.13 5.49 -6.71
C ILE A 92 -5.11 6.58 -6.29
N GLN A 93 -5.61 7.36 -7.23
CA GLN A 93 -6.60 8.40 -6.96
C GLN A 93 -7.90 7.81 -6.37
N LEU A 94 -8.31 6.63 -6.80
CA LEU A 94 -9.44 5.92 -6.22
C LEU A 94 -9.23 5.55 -4.74
N LEU A 95 -8.03 5.10 -4.37
CA LEU A 95 -7.70 4.77 -2.97
C LEU A 95 -7.79 6.00 -2.05
N LEU A 96 -7.57 7.19 -2.57
CA LEU A 96 -7.53 8.45 -1.81
C LEU A 96 -8.86 9.20 -1.80
N LYS A 97 -9.77 8.88 -2.72
CA LYS A 97 -10.97 9.68 -3.03
C LYS A 97 -11.93 9.87 -1.86
N ASP A 98 -12.14 8.87 -1.02
CA ASP A 98 -13.15 8.91 0.05
C ASP A 98 -12.57 9.13 1.45
N SER A 99 -11.30 9.52 1.52
CA SER A 99 -10.57 9.81 2.76
C SER A 99 -10.48 8.63 3.75
N LEU A 100 -10.78 7.40 3.32
CA LEU A 100 -10.53 6.21 4.13
C LEU A 100 -9.04 5.99 4.32
N LEU A 101 -8.27 6.24 3.26
CA LEU A 101 -6.82 6.12 3.24
C LEU A 101 -6.17 7.46 2.88
N GLN A 102 -5.00 7.69 3.42
CA GLN A 102 -4.11 8.82 3.11
C GLN A 102 -2.76 8.25 2.69
N ASP A 103 -2.10 8.89 1.72
CA ASP A 103 -0.74 8.56 1.35
C ASP A 103 0.22 9.06 2.45
N SER A 104 0.99 8.16 3.05
CA SER A 104 1.92 8.51 4.12
C SER A 104 3.05 9.43 3.66
N TYR A 105 3.41 9.39 2.37
CA TYR A 105 4.37 10.32 1.77
C TYR A 105 3.86 11.75 1.79
N GLU A 106 2.58 11.96 1.51
CA GLU A 106 1.95 13.28 1.43
C GLU A 106 1.50 13.81 2.81
N CYS A 107 1.11 12.93 3.74
CA CYS A 107 0.58 13.32 5.05
C CYS A 107 1.61 13.29 6.19
N THR A 108 2.90 13.13 5.88
CA THR A 108 3.96 13.17 6.88
C THR A 108 4.15 14.57 7.48
N LEU A 109 4.45 14.64 8.78
CA LEU A 109 4.64 15.91 9.50
C LEU A 109 5.96 16.61 9.16
N THR A 110 6.96 15.87 8.71
CA THR A 110 8.24 16.42 8.23
C THR A 110 8.40 16.11 6.75
N PRO A 111 9.08 16.95 5.96
CA PRO A 111 9.30 16.66 4.55
C PRO A 111 9.89 15.26 4.35
N PRO A 112 9.38 14.49 3.37
CA PRO A 112 9.95 13.17 3.04
C PRO A 112 11.44 13.28 2.72
N LYS A 113 12.20 12.25 3.09
CA LYS A 113 13.64 12.15 2.82
C LYS A 113 13.91 11.03 1.82
N GLY A 114 15.05 11.13 1.14
CA GLY A 114 15.46 10.18 0.10
C GLY A 114 14.80 10.45 -1.25
N PRO A 115 14.98 9.57 -2.24
CA PRO A 115 14.42 9.73 -3.57
C PRO A 115 12.89 9.68 -3.55
N SER A 116 12.27 10.42 -4.49
CA SER A 116 10.81 10.45 -4.62
C SER A 116 10.24 9.21 -5.31
N GLY A 117 11.07 8.45 -6.04
CA GLY A 117 10.66 7.24 -6.76
C GLY A 117 11.11 5.97 -6.04
N SER A 118 10.40 4.87 -6.30
CA SER A 118 10.73 3.53 -5.79
C SER A 118 11.09 2.54 -6.90
N PHE A 119 10.79 2.87 -8.15
CA PHE A 119 11.07 2.05 -9.32
C PHE A 119 11.83 2.84 -10.38
N TYR A 120 12.98 2.33 -10.80
CA TYR A 120 13.91 3.00 -11.72
C TYR A 120 14.00 2.33 -13.09
N ALA A 121 13.20 1.31 -13.38
CA ALA A 121 13.23 0.56 -14.66
C ALA A 121 14.66 0.16 -15.08
N TYR A 122 15.50 -0.22 -14.10
CA TYR A 122 16.94 -0.51 -14.30
C TYR A 122 17.79 0.68 -14.76
N ASP A 123 17.24 1.90 -14.77
CA ASP A 123 17.98 3.13 -15.06
C ASP A 123 18.80 3.59 -13.85
N LYS A 124 20.10 3.28 -13.86
CA LYS A 124 21.04 3.66 -12.80
C LYS A 124 21.22 5.18 -12.63
N THR A 125 20.72 6.00 -13.57
CA THR A 125 20.79 7.48 -13.46
C THR A 125 19.69 8.04 -12.56
N GLY A 126 18.66 7.26 -12.22
CA GLY A 126 17.50 7.68 -11.43
C GLY A 126 16.56 8.65 -12.14
N LYS A 127 16.83 9.00 -13.40
CA LYS A 127 16.01 9.97 -14.16
C LYS A 127 14.60 9.51 -14.48
N THR A 128 14.39 8.19 -14.50
CA THR A 128 13.09 7.56 -14.80
C THR A 128 12.37 7.07 -13.55
N ALA A 129 12.79 7.52 -12.37
CA ALA A 129 12.22 7.09 -11.11
C ALA A 129 10.70 7.35 -11.05
N LYS A 130 9.94 6.29 -10.80
CA LYS A 130 8.49 6.33 -10.58
C LYS A 130 8.19 5.86 -9.16
N ARG A 131 7.29 6.52 -8.47
CA ARG A 131 6.78 6.04 -7.18
C ARG A 131 5.59 5.13 -7.46
N ILE A 132 5.78 3.82 -7.31
CA ILE A 132 4.76 2.79 -7.49
C ILE A 132 4.54 1.96 -6.24
N ASP A 133 5.45 2.07 -5.26
CA ASP A 133 5.31 1.52 -3.93
C ASP A 133 4.73 2.56 -2.99
N PHE A 134 3.75 2.15 -2.20
CA PHE A 134 3.05 3.05 -1.30
C PHE A 134 2.87 2.44 0.09
N ILE A 135 2.72 3.34 1.04
CA ILE A 135 2.22 3.05 2.37
C ILE A 135 1.02 3.98 2.59
N PHE A 136 -0.17 3.48 2.44
CA PHE A 136 -1.38 4.19 2.79
C PHE A 136 -1.75 3.92 4.24
N VAL A 137 -2.34 4.92 4.89
CA VAL A 137 -2.75 4.85 6.29
C VAL A 137 -4.15 5.41 6.49
N THR A 138 -4.87 4.88 7.47
CA THR A 138 -6.12 5.52 7.91
C THR A 138 -5.82 6.80 8.69
N PRO A 139 -6.72 7.82 8.67
CA PRO A 139 -6.49 9.13 9.32
C PRO A 139 -6.20 9.10 10.82
N LYS A 140 -6.46 7.98 11.49
CA LYS A 140 -6.12 7.76 12.93
C LYS A 140 -4.63 7.57 13.18
N ILE A 141 -3.83 7.43 12.13
CA ILE A 141 -2.38 7.21 12.20
C ILE A 141 -1.69 8.52 11.80
N LYS A 142 -0.85 9.04 12.68
CA LYS A 142 0.00 10.20 12.38
C LYS A 142 1.36 9.72 11.89
N ILE A 143 1.79 10.22 10.75
CA ILE A 143 3.10 9.93 10.18
C ILE A 143 4.06 11.04 10.59
N LEU A 144 5.05 10.72 11.40
CA LEU A 144 6.03 11.71 11.87
C LEU A 144 7.10 12.00 10.85
N SER A 145 7.56 10.96 10.16
CA SER A 145 8.55 11.08 9.09
C SER A 145 8.37 9.96 8.06
N TYR A 146 8.76 10.24 6.84
CA TYR A 146 8.83 9.28 5.74
C TYR A 146 10.24 9.30 5.14
N HIS A 147 10.80 8.14 4.87
CA HIS A 147 12.13 8.02 4.28
C HIS A 147 12.15 6.91 3.23
N THR A 148 12.47 7.25 1.98
CA THR A 148 12.84 6.28 0.96
C THR A 148 14.34 6.02 1.07
N ILE A 149 14.74 4.80 1.38
CA ILE A 149 16.13 4.42 1.51
C ILE A 149 16.71 4.20 0.11
N ASP A 150 17.88 4.77 -0.15
CA ASP A 150 18.61 4.69 -1.40
C ASP A 150 20.02 4.07 -1.23
N ASP A 151 20.18 3.21 -0.23
CA ASP A 151 21.43 2.47 -0.03
C ASP A 151 21.68 1.55 -1.24
N ASP A 152 22.96 1.44 -1.64
CA ASP A 152 23.43 0.71 -2.84
C ASP A 152 23.00 -0.77 -2.96
N ILE A 153 22.28 -1.31 -1.97
CA ILE A 153 21.97 -2.74 -1.88
C ILE A 153 20.49 -3.05 -2.18
N SER A 154 19.58 -2.13 -1.98
CA SER A 154 18.15 -2.26 -2.39
C SER A 154 17.35 -1.03 -1.98
N ILE A 155 16.42 -0.64 -2.83
CA ILE A 155 15.47 0.43 -2.48
C ILE A 155 14.42 -0.17 -1.56
N ILE A 156 14.45 0.24 -0.30
CA ILE A 156 13.44 -0.13 0.71
C ILE A 156 12.86 1.17 1.26
N SER A 157 11.55 1.33 1.18
CA SER A 157 10.87 2.41 1.90
C SER A 157 10.73 2.02 3.37
N ILE A 158 11.36 2.77 4.26
CA ILE A 158 11.14 2.63 5.71
C ILE A 158 10.22 3.73 6.19
N LEU A 159 9.15 3.32 6.82
CA LEU A 159 8.23 4.20 7.51
C LEU A 159 8.55 4.17 9.01
N GLN A 160 8.95 5.30 9.56
CA GLN A 160 9.03 5.43 11.01
C GLN A 160 7.68 5.90 11.55
N ILE A 161 6.97 5.00 12.22
CA ILE A 161 5.65 5.23 12.77
C ILE A 161 5.76 5.30 14.29
N ILE A 162 5.23 6.37 14.86
CA ILE A 162 4.93 6.41 16.30
C ILE A 162 3.41 6.46 16.42
N PHE A 163 2.85 5.47 17.10
CA PHE A 163 1.49 5.54 17.60
C PHE A 163 1.47 6.49 18.78
N LEU A 164 0.78 7.60 18.66
CA LEU A 164 0.44 8.48 19.79
C LEU A 164 -0.71 7.90 20.60
#